data_c28c2462385c23ee9275e04919338b7c
#
_entry.id   c28c2462385c23ee9275e04919338b7c
#
_cell.length_a   1.000
_cell.length_b   1.000
_cell.length_c   1.000
_cell.angle_alpha   90.00
_cell.angle_beta   90.00
_cell.angle_gamma   90.00
#
_symmetry.space_group_name_H-M   'P 1'
#
loop_
_entity.id
_entity.type
_entity.pdbx_description
1 polymer ?
#
loop_
_entity_poly.entity_id
_entity_poly.type
_entity_poly.pdbx_seq_one_letter_code
_entity_poly.pdbx_strand_id
1 'polypeptide(L)'
;MLLLPLVACNRGRRTASDTTSIRGGEVDLRAPVSERELALFAPLPAVMAAPGISRSAAEIALGRRLFHESVLSEGHDVSCNSCHALNGYGADGRKVSFGDLGHAGERNAPSVYNAAGQVAQFWDGRAPTVEAQAKGPILNRGEMAMPDSLAVLDHMRASAEYRAMFKAAFPLEPNPITYDNVGRAIGAFERGLVTPGRWDAFLAGDRHALSSDEQRGFATFSRAGCANCHNGAYVGGQTFMKLGLAKPWPTSTDSGRYLMTHNRADLFVFKVPSLRNVEKTGPYFHDGSVASLDSAIRMMGRHQLGRELTESQVRDIHAWLNALTGALPAAYIAEPPRTKSER
;
A
#
# COMPACT_ATOMS: atom_id res chain seq x y z
N MET A 1 -16.85 79.15 -27.02
CA MET A 1 -15.98 79.55 -25.93
C MET A 1 -16.51 78.87 -24.69
N LEU A 2 -16.09 77.62 -24.46
CA LEU A 2 -16.46 76.81 -23.27
C LEU A 2 -15.17 76.43 -22.54
N LEU A 3 -15.03 76.89 -21.34
CA LEU A 3 -13.92 76.58 -20.43
C LEU A 3 -14.21 75.25 -19.73
N LEU A 4 -13.31 74.27 -19.86
CA LEU A 4 -13.30 73.05 -19.06
C LEU A 4 -12.35 73.25 -17.85
N PRO A 5 -12.69 72.82 -16.66
CA PRO A 5 -11.79 72.87 -15.51
C PRO A 5 -10.79 71.68 -15.49
N LEU A 6 -9.54 72.01 -15.24
CA LEU A 6 -8.48 71.06 -14.94
C LEU A 6 -8.69 70.40 -13.61
N VAL A 7 -8.85 69.06 -13.58
CA VAL A 7 -8.83 68.25 -12.37
C VAL A 7 -7.37 67.85 -12.10
N ALA A 8 -6.81 68.36 -11.00
CA ALA A 8 -5.50 68.01 -10.51
C ALA A 8 -5.51 66.60 -9.92
N CYS A 9 -4.76 65.66 -10.52
CA CYS A 9 -4.45 64.33 -9.95
C CYS A 9 -3.48 64.48 -8.80
N ASN A 10 -3.96 64.24 -7.60
CA ASN A 10 -3.12 64.13 -6.39
C ASN A 10 -2.39 62.79 -6.39
N ARG A 11 -1.10 62.77 -6.70
CA ARG A 11 -0.26 61.61 -6.57
C ARG A 11 0.05 61.36 -5.09
N GLY A 12 -0.77 60.52 -4.45
CA GLY A 12 -0.46 59.93 -3.14
C GLY A 12 0.82 59.09 -3.24
N ARG A 13 1.84 59.47 -2.51
CA ARG A 13 3.05 58.67 -2.29
C ARG A 13 2.66 57.34 -1.66
N ARG A 14 2.76 56.27 -2.42
CA ARG A 14 2.79 54.90 -1.87
C ARG A 14 4.15 54.73 -1.20
N THR A 15 4.17 54.70 0.12
CA THR A 15 5.31 54.26 0.92
C THR A 15 5.54 52.77 0.65
N ALA A 16 6.68 52.47 0.03
CA ALA A 16 7.19 51.12 -0.07
C ALA A 16 7.62 50.64 1.35
N SER A 17 6.87 49.74 1.96
CA SER A 17 7.36 48.82 2.99
C SER A 17 6.23 47.84 3.35
N ASP A 18 6.10 46.78 2.61
CA ASP A 18 5.61 45.50 3.12
C ASP A 18 6.22 44.36 2.25
N THR A 19 7.55 44.29 2.33
CA THR A 19 8.21 43.03 2.10
C THR A 19 7.95 42.17 3.35
N THR A 20 6.82 41.47 3.38
CA THR A 20 6.64 40.40 4.34
C THR A 20 7.64 39.31 3.98
N SER A 21 8.85 39.42 4.62
CA SER A 21 9.78 38.32 4.66
C SER A 21 9.04 37.15 5.32
N ILE A 22 8.73 36.12 4.54
CA ILE A 22 8.39 34.81 5.07
C ILE A 22 9.67 34.30 5.74
N ARG A 23 9.92 34.76 6.95
CA ARG A 23 10.82 34.08 7.89
C ARG A 23 10.16 32.71 8.07
N GLY A 24 10.86 31.65 7.65
CA GLY A 24 10.46 30.29 7.92
C GLY A 24 10.23 30.13 9.41
N GLY A 25 8.98 30.30 9.84
CA GLY A 25 8.60 30.06 11.22
C GLY A 25 8.94 28.62 11.54
N GLU A 26 9.76 28.43 12.56
CA GLU A 26 10.04 27.12 13.11
C GLU A 26 8.68 26.49 13.45
N VAL A 27 8.30 25.42 12.75
CA VAL A 27 7.00 24.78 12.92
C VAL A 27 6.97 24.20 14.34
N ASP A 28 6.09 24.69 15.19
CA ASP A 28 5.92 24.16 16.55
C ASP A 28 5.36 22.73 16.46
N LEU A 29 6.23 21.75 16.60
CA LEU A 29 5.88 20.33 16.57
C LEU A 29 5.08 19.88 17.80
N ARG A 30 4.96 20.73 18.85
CA ARG A 30 4.25 20.42 20.10
C ARG A 30 2.82 20.94 20.12
N ALA A 31 2.43 21.80 19.17
CA ALA A 31 1.06 22.29 19.09
C ALA A 31 0.08 21.12 18.91
N PRO A 32 -1.16 21.21 19.42
CA PRO A 32 -2.19 20.20 19.19
C PRO A 32 -2.40 19.92 17.70
N VAL A 33 -2.80 18.69 17.38
CA VAL A 33 -3.18 18.29 16.00
C VAL A 33 -4.36 19.13 15.55
N SER A 34 -4.24 19.76 14.39
CA SER A 34 -5.30 20.59 13.81
C SER A 34 -6.28 19.74 12.95
N GLU A 35 -7.52 20.17 12.87
CA GLU A 35 -8.53 19.56 11.95
C GLU A 35 -8.05 19.59 10.48
N ARG A 36 -7.28 20.61 10.08
CA ARG A 36 -6.71 20.69 8.74
C ARG A 36 -5.69 19.57 8.46
N GLU A 37 -4.87 19.21 9.46
CA GLU A 37 -3.93 18.09 9.33
C GLU A 37 -4.69 16.76 9.25
N LEU A 38 -5.76 16.60 10.04
CA LEU A 38 -6.61 15.40 10.02
C LEU A 38 -7.39 15.25 8.72
N ALA A 39 -7.82 16.34 8.10
CA ALA A 39 -8.60 16.32 6.86
C ALA A 39 -7.87 15.67 5.66
N LEU A 40 -6.56 15.47 5.75
CA LEU A 40 -5.79 14.72 4.76
C LEU A 40 -5.97 13.20 4.88
N PHE A 41 -6.62 12.72 5.93
CA PHE A 41 -6.75 11.29 6.23
C PHE A 41 -8.22 10.88 6.35
N ALA A 42 -8.47 9.60 6.16
CA ALA A 42 -9.78 9.00 6.34
C ALA A 42 -9.63 7.62 7.01
N PRO A 43 -10.63 7.16 7.76
CA PRO A 43 -10.63 5.79 8.26
C PRO A 43 -10.71 4.79 7.11
N LEU A 44 -10.20 3.57 7.34
CA LEU A 44 -10.33 2.47 6.40
C LEU A 44 -11.80 2.13 6.17
N PRO A 45 -12.20 1.82 4.92
CA PRO A 45 -13.52 1.29 4.65
C PRO A 45 -13.65 -0.13 5.23
N ALA A 46 -14.85 -0.57 5.54
CA ALA A 46 -15.10 -1.94 5.99
C ALA A 46 -14.70 -3.00 4.92
N VAL A 47 -14.75 -2.61 3.66
CA VAL A 47 -14.39 -3.40 2.48
C VAL A 47 -13.82 -2.47 1.42
N MET A 48 -12.76 -2.89 0.75
CA MET A 48 -12.19 -2.15 -0.39
C MET A 48 -12.97 -2.45 -1.67
N ALA A 49 -14.20 -1.92 -1.76
CA ALA A 49 -15.05 -2.07 -2.94
C ALA A 49 -14.47 -1.35 -4.17
N ALA A 50 -14.81 -1.84 -5.36
CA ALA A 50 -14.54 -1.13 -6.61
C ALA A 50 -15.78 -1.21 -7.52
N PRO A 51 -16.07 -0.14 -8.29
CA PRO A 51 -17.21 -0.14 -9.22
C PRO A 51 -17.12 -1.29 -10.22
N GLY A 52 -18.24 -1.99 -10.43
CA GLY A 52 -18.33 -3.10 -11.40
C GLY A 52 -17.61 -4.39 -10.99
N ILE A 53 -16.99 -4.46 -9.81
CA ILE A 53 -16.36 -5.68 -9.31
C ILE A 53 -17.35 -6.41 -8.38
N SER A 54 -17.77 -7.62 -8.77
CA SER A 54 -18.56 -8.51 -7.91
C SER A 54 -17.73 -9.04 -6.74
N ARG A 55 -18.40 -9.35 -5.65
CA ARG A 55 -17.80 -9.91 -4.46
C ARG A 55 -18.82 -10.76 -3.70
N SER A 56 -19.30 -11.81 -4.36
CA SER A 56 -20.21 -12.77 -3.73
C SER A 56 -19.49 -13.60 -2.65
N ALA A 57 -20.25 -14.18 -1.74
CA ALA A 57 -19.69 -15.08 -0.72
C ALA A 57 -18.98 -16.29 -1.36
N ALA A 58 -19.45 -16.76 -2.50
CA ALA A 58 -18.85 -17.87 -3.24
C ALA A 58 -17.52 -17.45 -3.91
N GLU A 59 -17.44 -16.24 -4.51
CA GLU A 59 -16.17 -15.70 -5.04
C GLU A 59 -15.14 -15.54 -3.94
N ILE A 60 -15.53 -15.01 -2.78
CA ILE A 60 -14.64 -14.84 -1.61
C ILE A 60 -14.13 -16.20 -1.12
N ALA A 61 -15.02 -17.20 -1.02
CA ALA A 61 -14.63 -18.54 -0.56
C ALA A 61 -13.65 -19.20 -1.53
N LEU A 62 -13.90 -19.10 -2.85
CA LEU A 62 -12.99 -19.58 -3.88
C LEU A 62 -11.65 -18.83 -3.82
N GLY A 63 -11.66 -17.51 -3.73
CA GLY A 63 -10.45 -16.69 -3.65
C GLY A 63 -9.61 -17.02 -2.43
N ARG A 64 -10.23 -17.20 -1.26
CA ARG A 64 -9.53 -17.63 -0.06
C ARG A 64 -8.90 -19.02 -0.24
N ARG A 65 -9.60 -19.97 -0.86
CA ARG A 65 -9.04 -21.29 -1.15
C ARG A 65 -7.84 -21.20 -2.09
N LEU A 66 -7.94 -20.41 -3.17
CA LEU A 66 -6.86 -20.19 -4.14
C LEU A 66 -5.66 -19.47 -3.52
N PHE A 67 -5.86 -18.54 -2.59
CA PHE A 67 -4.78 -17.81 -1.92
C PHE A 67 -3.88 -18.74 -1.09
N HIS A 68 -4.43 -19.81 -0.54
CA HIS A 68 -3.70 -20.84 0.22
C HIS A 68 -3.26 -22.03 -0.64
N GLU A 69 -3.56 -22.04 -1.95
CA GLU A 69 -3.38 -23.20 -2.80
C GLU A 69 -1.98 -23.30 -3.38
N SER A 70 -1.25 -24.34 -2.98
CA SER A 70 0.10 -24.57 -3.50
C SER A 70 0.14 -25.23 -4.87
N VAL A 71 -0.96 -25.88 -5.33
CA VAL A 71 -1.04 -26.45 -6.70
C VAL A 71 -0.97 -25.37 -7.80
N LEU A 72 -1.04 -24.10 -7.41
CA LEU A 72 -0.80 -22.96 -8.30
C LEU A 72 0.69 -22.63 -8.51
N SER A 73 1.62 -23.42 -7.95
CA SER A 73 3.05 -23.36 -8.24
C SER A 73 3.52 -24.63 -8.95
N GLU A 74 4.59 -24.52 -9.74
CA GLU A 74 5.10 -25.64 -10.55
C GLU A 74 5.52 -26.83 -9.68
N GLY A 75 6.20 -26.57 -8.56
CA GLY A 75 6.62 -27.59 -7.58
C GLY A 75 5.54 -27.96 -6.57
N HIS A 76 4.37 -27.32 -6.57
CA HIS A 76 3.28 -27.49 -5.63
C HIS A 76 3.66 -27.25 -4.17
N ASP A 77 4.61 -26.36 -3.92
CA ASP A 77 5.19 -26.10 -2.59
C ASP A 77 5.00 -24.66 -2.09
N VAL A 78 4.68 -23.71 -2.98
CA VAL A 78 4.41 -22.31 -2.61
C VAL A 78 2.99 -21.89 -2.99
N SER A 79 2.44 -21.01 -2.18
CA SER A 79 1.14 -20.36 -2.39
C SER A 79 1.27 -18.85 -2.18
N CYS A 80 0.22 -18.06 -2.42
CA CYS A 80 0.25 -16.63 -2.09
C CYS A 80 0.57 -16.41 -0.60
N ASN A 81 0.02 -17.27 0.28
CA ASN A 81 0.26 -17.20 1.71
C ASN A 81 1.71 -17.51 2.11
N SER A 82 2.52 -18.14 1.26
CA SER A 82 3.94 -18.44 1.54
C SER A 82 4.78 -17.15 1.62
N CYS A 83 4.50 -16.18 0.74
CA CYS A 83 5.19 -14.89 0.70
C CYS A 83 4.38 -13.77 1.38
N HIS A 84 3.06 -13.93 1.44
CA HIS A 84 2.13 -12.96 2.02
C HIS A 84 1.39 -13.58 3.21
N ALA A 85 2.14 -14.03 4.22
CA ALA A 85 1.60 -14.73 5.40
C ALA A 85 0.49 -13.91 6.08
N LEU A 86 -0.76 -14.35 5.98
CA LEU A 86 -1.90 -13.60 6.49
C LEU A 86 -1.86 -13.40 8.01
N ASN A 87 -1.34 -14.36 8.76
CA ASN A 87 -1.09 -14.22 10.20
C ASN A 87 0.15 -13.39 10.54
N GLY A 88 1.00 -13.08 9.54
CA GLY A 88 2.17 -12.21 9.60
C GLY A 88 1.94 -10.83 9.00
N TYR A 89 0.72 -10.31 9.04
CA TYR A 89 0.35 -9.02 8.43
C TYR A 89 0.57 -8.95 6.92
N GLY A 90 0.48 -10.10 6.24
CA GLY A 90 0.55 -10.18 4.78
C GLY A 90 1.95 -10.01 4.19
N ALA A 91 2.99 -10.26 4.97
CA ALA A 91 4.39 -10.25 4.58
C ALA A 91 5.12 -11.44 5.21
N ASP A 92 6.26 -11.86 4.65
CA ASP A 92 7.04 -13.00 5.17
C ASP A 92 8.22 -12.58 6.07
N GLY A 93 8.42 -11.28 6.27
CA GLY A 93 9.50 -10.74 7.11
C GLY A 93 10.91 -10.90 6.51
N ARG A 94 11.03 -11.27 5.25
CA ARG A 94 12.31 -11.48 4.56
C ARG A 94 12.69 -10.24 3.73
N LYS A 95 14.00 -10.09 3.47
CA LYS A 95 14.50 -9.06 2.56
C LYS A 95 13.85 -9.18 1.18
N VAL A 96 13.86 -10.40 0.63
CA VAL A 96 13.12 -10.84 -0.55
C VAL A 96 12.56 -12.22 -0.28
N SER A 97 11.40 -12.52 -0.83
CA SER A 97 10.79 -13.86 -0.72
C SER A 97 11.50 -14.88 -1.58
N PHE A 98 11.34 -16.16 -1.25
CA PHE A 98 11.78 -17.26 -2.09
C PHE A 98 10.56 -17.93 -2.72
N GLY A 99 10.53 -17.96 -4.04
CA GLY A 99 9.50 -18.62 -4.82
C GLY A 99 9.77 -20.11 -4.97
N ASP A 100 9.06 -20.71 -5.93
CA ASP A 100 9.18 -22.10 -6.31
C ASP A 100 10.62 -22.47 -6.64
N LEU A 101 11.05 -23.70 -6.29
CA LEU A 101 12.44 -24.19 -6.45
C LEU A 101 13.50 -23.31 -5.75
N GLY A 102 13.11 -22.47 -4.79
CA GLY A 102 14.01 -21.63 -4.01
C GLY A 102 14.59 -20.44 -4.77
N HIS A 103 13.97 -20.01 -5.86
CA HIS A 103 14.35 -18.78 -6.55
C HIS A 103 14.10 -17.55 -5.69
N ALA A 104 15.13 -16.71 -5.53
CA ALA A 104 14.99 -15.45 -4.78
C ALA A 104 14.24 -14.41 -5.63
N GLY A 105 13.24 -13.75 -5.03
CA GLY A 105 12.59 -12.60 -5.62
C GLY A 105 13.53 -11.39 -5.76
N GLU A 106 13.15 -10.44 -6.61
CA GLU A 106 13.95 -9.23 -6.84
C GLU A 106 13.61 -8.10 -5.87
N ARG A 107 12.39 -8.09 -5.33
CA ARG A 107 11.86 -7.04 -4.44
C ARG A 107 11.25 -7.63 -3.18
N ASN A 108 11.23 -6.82 -2.14
CA ASN A 108 10.51 -7.16 -0.92
C ASN A 108 9.01 -7.35 -1.20
N ALA A 109 8.41 -8.39 -0.61
CA ALA A 109 6.97 -8.66 -0.72
C ALA A 109 6.18 -7.65 0.12
N PRO A 110 5.40 -6.74 -0.51
CA PRO A 110 4.59 -5.79 0.22
C PRO A 110 3.39 -6.51 0.85
N SER A 111 2.87 -5.96 1.96
CA SER A 111 1.67 -6.49 2.58
C SER A 111 0.48 -6.50 1.62
N VAL A 112 -0.29 -7.60 1.62
CA VAL A 112 -1.58 -7.71 0.91
C VAL A 112 -2.73 -7.06 1.68
N TYR A 113 -2.55 -6.77 2.98
CA TYR A 113 -3.55 -6.04 3.74
C TYR A 113 -3.71 -4.61 3.24
N ASN A 114 -4.96 -4.18 3.11
CA ASN A 114 -5.34 -2.86 2.64
C ASN A 114 -4.84 -2.55 1.19
N ALA A 115 -4.38 -3.56 0.44
CA ALA A 115 -3.78 -3.37 -0.87
C ALA A 115 -4.80 -3.04 -1.97
N ALA A 116 -5.98 -3.67 -1.94
CA ALA A 116 -6.99 -3.51 -2.99
C ALA A 116 -7.58 -2.09 -3.10
N GLY A 117 -7.37 -1.24 -2.09
CA GLY A 117 -7.75 0.17 -2.12
C GLY A 117 -6.67 1.12 -2.64
N GLN A 118 -5.50 0.62 -2.99
CA GLN A 118 -4.41 1.43 -3.52
C GLN A 118 -4.58 1.69 -5.03
N VAL A 119 -3.94 2.75 -5.54
CA VAL A 119 -4.06 3.20 -6.93
C VAL A 119 -3.61 2.16 -7.97
N ALA A 120 -2.69 1.30 -7.61
CA ALA A 120 -2.15 0.20 -8.42
C ALA A 120 -1.43 -0.80 -7.53
N GLN A 121 -1.07 -1.96 -8.08
CA GLN A 121 -0.37 -3.02 -7.36
C GLN A 121 1.08 -3.17 -7.86
N PHE A 122 1.92 -3.85 -7.06
CA PHE A 122 3.38 -3.88 -7.14
C PHE A 122 4.04 -2.53 -6.80
N TRP A 123 5.36 -2.55 -6.56
CA TRP A 123 6.16 -1.35 -6.27
C TRP A 123 6.20 -0.36 -7.43
N ASP A 124 6.17 -0.85 -8.67
CA ASP A 124 6.19 -0.05 -9.90
C ASP A 124 4.79 0.29 -10.45
N GLY A 125 3.73 -0.28 -9.86
CA GLY A 125 2.35 -0.04 -10.25
C GLY A 125 1.95 -0.68 -11.58
N ARG A 126 2.61 -1.78 -12.00
CA ARG A 126 2.35 -2.43 -13.28
C ARG A 126 0.99 -3.15 -13.39
N ALA A 127 0.32 -3.41 -12.27
CA ALA A 127 -1.03 -3.96 -12.29
C ALA A 127 -2.05 -2.94 -11.73
N PRO A 128 -3.15 -2.66 -12.45
CA PRO A 128 -4.11 -1.64 -12.05
C PRO A 128 -5.00 -2.06 -10.86
N THR A 129 -5.21 -3.34 -10.65
CA THR A 129 -6.07 -3.88 -9.60
C THR A 129 -5.47 -5.14 -8.97
N VAL A 130 -5.98 -5.57 -7.83
CA VAL A 130 -5.56 -6.84 -7.20
C VAL A 130 -5.94 -8.04 -8.05
N GLU A 131 -7.05 -8.00 -8.78
CA GLU A 131 -7.47 -9.06 -9.71
C GLU A 131 -6.47 -9.23 -10.86
N ALA A 132 -5.94 -8.14 -11.37
CA ALA A 132 -4.90 -8.16 -12.40
C ALA A 132 -3.56 -8.61 -11.83
N GLN A 133 -3.24 -8.17 -10.60
CA GLN A 133 -2.00 -8.49 -9.90
C GLN A 133 -1.91 -9.99 -9.61
N ALA A 134 -2.97 -10.59 -9.06
CA ALA A 134 -3.00 -11.99 -8.62
C ALA A 134 -2.59 -12.99 -9.72
N LYS A 135 -2.77 -12.65 -10.98
CA LYS A 135 -2.39 -13.49 -12.13
C LYS A 135 -0.89 -13.49 -12.41
N GLY A 136 -0.18 -12.40 -12.08
CA GLY A 136 1.24 -12.24 -12.40
C GLY A 136 2.16 -13.25 -11.69
N PRO A 137 2.12 -13.34 -10.35
CA PRO A 137 2.96 -14.24 -9.56
C PRO A 137 2.86 -15.71 -9.97
N ILE A 138 1.67 -16.18 -10.34
CA ILE A 138 1.43 -17.58 -10.71
C ILE A 138 2.31 -18.01 -11.90
N LEU A 139 2.51 -17.13 -12.88
CA LEU A 139 3.31 -17.40 -14.08
C LEU A 139 4.74 -16.88 -13.98
N ASN A 140 5.08 -16.15 -12.91
CA ASN A 140 6.42 -15.61 -12.74
C ASN A 140 7.40 -16.71 -12.29
N ARG A 141 8.44 -16.95 -13.07
CA ARG A 141 9.46 -17.97 -12.79
C ARG A 141 10.21 -17.76 -11.48
N GLY A 142 10.30 -16.51 -11.01
CA GLY A 142 10.90 -16.18 -9.71
C GLY A 142 9.95 -16.32 -8.52
N GLU A 143 8.66 -16.62 -8.77
CA GLU A 143 7.62 -16.71 -7.74
C GLU A 143 6.96 -18.10 -7.75
N MET A 144 5.88 -18.34 -8.49
CA MET A 144 5.14 -19.62 -8.49
C MET A 144 5.46 -20.49 -9.73
N ALA A 145 6.10 -19.94 -10.74
CA ALA A 145 6.73 -20.61 -11.88
C ALA A 145 5.84 -21.49 -12.77
N MET A 146 4.50 -21.41 -12.67
CA MET A 146 3.64 -22.19 -13.57
C MET A 146 3.99 -21.89 -15.03
N PRO A 147 4.08 -22.93 -15.89
CA PRO A 147 4.56 -22.78 -17.26
C PRO A 147 3.67 -21.86 -18.10
N ASP A 148 2.37 -21.94 -17.90
CA ASP A 148 1.37 -21.11 -18.55
C ASP A 148 0.00 -21.17 -17.84
N SER A 149 -0.94 -20.35 -18.29
CA SER A 149 -2.29 -20.32 -17.73
C SER A 149 -3.10 -21.58 -18.01
N LEU A 150 -2.79 -22.35 -19.07
CA LEU A 150 -3.52 -23.60 -19.38
C LEU A 150 -3.20 -24.67 -18.34
N ALA A 151 -1.93 -24.81 -17.95
CA ALA A 151 -1.52 -25.72 -16.88
C ALA A 151 -2.27 -25.41 -15.57
N VAL A 152 -2.40 -24.11 -15.20
CA VAL A 152 -3.21 -23.68 -14.04
C VAL A 152 -4.66 -24.16 -14.17
N LEU A 153 -5.27 -23.92 -15.32
CA LEU A 153 -6.68 -24.28 -15.55
C LEU A 153 -6.91 -25.79 -15.60
N ASP A 154 -5.94 -26.57 -16.06
CA ASP A 154 -6.03 -28.02 -16.09
C ASP A 154 -6.02 -28.60 -14.68
N HIS A 155 -5.21 -28.07 -13.75
CA HIS A 155 -5.32 -28.42 -12.34
C HIS A 155 -6.71 -28.10 -11.75
N MET A 156 -7.25 -26.94 -12.06
CA MET A 156 -8.60 -26.56 -11.58
C MET A 156 -9.69 -27.46 -12.17
N ARG A 157 -9.58 -27.83 -13.46
CA ARG A 157 -10.53 -28.71 -14.14
C ARG A 157 -10.45 -30.16 -13.65
N ALA A 158 -9.28 -30.64 -13.27
CA ALA A 158 -9.09 -31.99 -12.75
C ALA A 158 -9.78 -32.18 -11.39
N SER A 159 -9.81 -31.15 -10.53
CA SER A 159 -10.43 -31.20 -9.21
C SER A 159 -11.96 -31.07 -9.26
N ALA A 160 -12.69 -32.02 -8.69
CA ALA A 160 -14.15 -31.93 -8.55
C ALA A 160 -14.56 -30.77 -7.63
N GLU A 161 -13.77 -30.49 -6.60
CA GLU A 161 -13.97 -29.39 -5.67
C GLU A 161 -13.88 -28.05 -6.39
N TYR A 162 -12.79 -27.79 -7.15
CA TYR A 162 -12.65 -26.55 -7.89
C TYR A 162 -13.74 -26.36 -8.95
N ARG A 163 -14.13 -27.43 -9.67
CA ARG A 163 -15.25 -27.34 -10.61
C ARG A 163 -16.53 -26.85 -9.93
N ALA A 164 -16.84 -27.39 -8.75
CA ALA A 164 -18.01 -26.97 -7.97
C ALA A 164 -17.89 -25.53 -7.46
N MET A 165 -16.73 -25.16 -6.93
CA MET A 165 -16.47 -23.81 -6.40
C MET A 165 -16.53 -22.73 -7.51
N PHE A 166 -15.91 -22.96 -8.66
CA PHE A 166 -15.99 -22.04 -9.81
C PHE A 166 -17.42 -21.88 -10.33
N LYS A 167 -18.18 -23.00 -10.42
CA LYS A 167 -19.60 -22.94 -10.80
C LYS A 167 -20.43 -22.13 -9.82
N ALA A 168 -20.17 -22.25 -8.52
CA ALA A 168 -20.88 -21.47 -7.49
C ALA A 168 -20.47 -19.99 -7.50
N ALA A 169 -19.19 -19.70 -7.75
CA ALA A 169 -18.67 -18.34 -7.78
C ALA A 169 -19.15 -17.58 -9.04
N PHE A 170 -19.23 -18.25 -10.18
CA PHE A 170 -19.57 -17.64 -11.48
C PHE A 170 -20.76 -18.37 -12.16
N PRO A 171 -21.96 -18.34 -11.55
CA PRO A 171 -23.10 -19.17 -11.98
C PRO A 171 -23.66 -18.80 -13.34
N LEU A 172 -23.42 -17.60 -13.83
CA LEU A 172 -23.91 -17.10 -15.11
C LEU A 172 -22.94 -17.37 -16.27
N GLU A 173 -21.74 -17.86 -15.98
CA GLU A 173 -20.73 -18.14 -17.00
C GLU A 173 -20.83 -19.61 -17.43
N PRO A 174 -21.01 -19.93 -18.73
CA PRO A 174 -21.09 -21.31 -19.19
C PRO A 174 -19.80 -22.10 -18.99
N ASN A 175 -18.65 -21.41 -19.02
CA ASN A 175 -17.31 -21.95 -18.76
C ASN A 175 -16.62 -21.13 -17.67
N PRO A 176 -16.93 -21.35 -16.39
CA PRO A 176 -16.45 -20.48 -15.31
C PRO A 176 -14.97 -20.66 -14.95
N ILE A 177 -14.32 -21.77 -15.36
CA ILE A 177 -12.90 -22.02 -15.07
C ILE A 177 -12.06 -21.30 -16.13
N THR A 178 -11.75 -20.03 -15.86
CA THR A 178 -10.91 -19.18 -16.69
C THR A 178 -9.80 -18.53 -15.84
N TYR A 179 -8.69 -18.14 -16.45
CA TYR A 179 -7.59 -17.51 -15.74
C TYR A 179 -7.97 -16.13 -15.18
N ASP A 180 -8.88 -15.43 -15.86
CA ASP A 180 -9.46 -14.19 -15.35
C ASP A 180 -10.30 -14.44 -14.10
N ASN A 181 -11.07 -15.52 -14.04
CA ASN A 181 -11.87 -15.86 -12.88
C ASN A 181 -11.00 -16.32 -11.68
N VAL A 182 -9.83 -16.91 -11.92
CA VAL A 182 -8.82 -17.13 -10.87
C VAL A 182 -8.43 -15.79 -10.24
N GLY A 183 -8.04 -14.80 -11.05
CA GLY A 183 -7.68 -13.47 -10.56
C GLY A 183 -8.87 -12.76 -9.88
N ARG A 184 -10.07 -12.83 -10.45
CA ARG A 184 -11.30 -12.24 -9.87
C ARG A 184 -11.62 -12.81 -8.49
N ALA A 185 -11.54 -14.12 -8.34
CA ALA A 185 -11.81 -14.78 -7.06
C ALA A 185 -10.77 -14.38 -5.99
N ILE A 186 -9.46 -14.42 -6.33
CA ILE A 186 -8.41 -13.99 -5.41
C ILE A 186 -8.62 -12.53 -5.00
N GLY A 187 -8.88 -11.64 -5.97
CA GLY A 187 -9.14 -10.23 -5.70
C GLY A 187 -10.41 -10.02 -4.85
N ALA A 188 -11.48 -10.80 -5.06
CA ALA A 188 -12.67 -10.75 -4.22
C ALA A 188 -12.37 -11.06 -2.75
N PHE A 189 -11.47 -11.99 -2.49
CA PHE A 189 -10.95 -12.29 -1.16
C PHE A 189 -10.08 -11.14 -0.63
N GLU A 190 -9.08 -10.69 -1.40
CA GLU A 190 -8.14 -9.64 -0.96
C GLU A 190 -8.83 -8.32 -0.62
N ARG A 191 -9.93 -7.97 -1.29
CA ARG A 191 -10.73 -6.78 -0.97
C ARG A 191 -11.32 -6.78 0.43
N GLY A 192 -11.38 -7.93 1.11
CA GLY A 192 -11.79 -8.07 2.50
C GLY A 192 -10.63 -8.07 3.49
N LEU A 193 -9.37 -8.03 3.03
CA LEU A 193 -8.19 -7.98 3.89
C LEU A 193 -7.98 -6.56 4.43
N VAL A 194 -8.87 -6.12 5.31
CA VAL A 194 -8.87 -4.79 5.92
C VAL A 194 -8.52 -4.92 7.41
N THR A 195 -7.63 -4.05 7.87
CA THR A 195 -7.12 -4.05 9.25
C THR A 195 -7.33 -2.69 9.90
N PRO A 196 -8.58 -2.34 10.30
CA PRO A 196 -8.82 -1.11 11.03
C PRO A 196 -8.13 -1.15 12.40
N GLY A 197 -7.60 -0.01 12.83
CA GLY A 197 -6.84 0.12 14.07
C GLY A 197 -7.24 1.36 14.87
N ARG A 198 -6.43 1.69 15.88
CA ARG A 198 -6.68 2.84 16.78
C ARG A 198 -6.69 4.17 16.03
N TRP A 199 -5.89 4.30 14.97
CA TRP A 199 -5.92 5.48 14.10
C TRP A 199 -7.30 5.69 13.45
N ASP A 200 -7.97 4.61 13.03
CA ASP A 200 -9.30 4.70 12.43
C ASP A 200 -10.35 5.14 13.46
N ALA A 201 -10.28 4.62 14.69
CA ALA A 201 -11.14 5.05 15.78
C ALA A 201 -10.92 6.54 16.13
N PHE A 202 -9.66 7.00 16.14
CA PHE A 202 -9.32 8.42 16.36
C PHE A 202 -9.90 9.32 15.27
N LEU A 203 -9.79 8.93 14.00
CA LEU A 203 -10.37 9.66 12.88
C LEU A 203 -11.91 9.65 12.92
N ALA A 204 -12.52 8.60 13.44
CA ALA A 204 -13.97 8.51 13.65
C ALA A 204 -14.49 9.32 14.86
N GLY A 205 -13.61 10.00 15.59
CA GLY A 205 -13.95 10.90 16.69
C GLY A 205 -13.61 10.42 18.09
N ASP A 206 -13.14 9.20 18.29
CA ASP A 206 -12.63 8.72 19.58
C ASP A 206 -11.25 9.31 19.86
N ARG A 207 -11.24 10.48 20.46
CA ARG A 207 -9.99 11.21 20.79
C ARG A 207 -9.13 10.51 21.84
N HIS A 208 -9.62 9.48 22.52
CA HIS A 208 -8.90 8.67 23.48
C HIS A 208 -8.26 7.42 22.86
N ALA A 209 -8.55 7.11 21.59
CA ALA A 209 -7.97 5.98 20.88
C ALA A 209 -6.45 6.08 20.70
N LEU A 210 -5.89 7.30 20.74
CA LEU A 210 -4.47 7.55 20.69
C LEU A 210 -3.94 8.17 21.99
N SER A 211 -2.79 7.72 22.44
CA SER A 211 -2.03 8.35 23.51
C SER A 211 -1.51 9.74 23.09
N SER A 212 -1.10 10.55 24.07
CA SER A 212 -0.49 11.86 23.79
C SER A 212 0.80 11.74 22.98
N ASP A 213 1.57 10.66 23.17
CA ASP A 213 2.80 10.43 22.40
C ASP A 213 2.50 10.11 20.93
N GLU A 214 1.46 9.31 20.67
CA GLU A 214 1.02 9.00 19.32
C GLU A 214 0.42 10.21 18.60
N GLN A 215 -0.34 11.05 19.31
CA GLN A 215 -0.85 12.30 18.74
C GLN A 215 0.29 13.28 18.42
N ARG A 216 1.30 13.39 19.29
CA ARG A 216 2.51 14.16 19.02
C ARG A 216 3.29 13.58 17.84
N GLY A 217 3.35 12.26 17.72
CA GLY A 217 3.97 11.57 16.61
C GLY A 217 3.29 11.89 15.28
N PHE A 218 1.96 11.90 15.23
CA PHE A 218 1.21 12.33 14.06
C PHE A 218 1.50 13.79 13.69
N ALA A 219 1.51 14.70 14.66
CA ALA A 219 1.84 16.10 14.42
C ALA A 219 3.25 16.24 13.85
N THR A 220 4.23 15.52 14.41
CA THR A 220 5.61 15.50 13.92
C THR A 220 5.69 14.96 12.48
N PHE A 221 5.03 13.86 12.18
CA PHE A 221 4.95 13.26 10.84
C PHE A 221 4.35 14.23 9.82
N SER A 222 3.22 14.85 10.14
CA SER A 222 2.53 15.79 9.27
C SER A 222 3.39 17.02 8.98
N ARG A 223 3.94 17.65 10.04
CA ARG A 223 4.72 18.90 9.96
C ARG A 223 6.12 18.70 9.40
N ALA A 224 6.69 17.51 9.53
CA ALA A 224 7.93 17.16 8.83
C ALA A 224 7.74 17.10 7.31
N GLY A 225 6.50 16.89 6.83
CA GLY A 225 6.17 16.84 5.40
C GLY A 225 5.88 15.43 4.87
N CYS A 226 5.87 14.40 5.73
CA CYS A 226 5.60 13.01 5.33
C CYS A 226 4.18 12.85 4.77
N ALA A 227 3.20 13.58 5.35
CA ALA A 227 1.80 13.57 4.94
C ALA A 227 1.57 14.09 3.50
N ASN A 228 2.55 14.74 2.86
CA ASN A 228 2.43 15.15 1.46
C ASN A 228 2.30 13.95 0.50
N CYS A 229 2.88 12.81 0.86
CA CYS A 229 2.87 11.59 0.07
C CYS A 229 2.12 10.45 0.79
N HIS A 230 2.25 10.37 2.12
CA HIS A 230 1.63 9.35 2.94
C HIS A 230 0.36 9.90 3.61
N ASN A 231 -0.75 9.93 2.88
CA ASN A 231 -2.05 10.47 3.31
C ASN A 231 -3.19 9.54 2.88
N GLY A 232 -4.45 9.99 3.05
CA GLY A 232 -5.65 9.25 2.72
C GLY A 232 -5.94 8.10 3.69
N ALA A 233 -6.89 7.24 3.35
CA ALA A 233 -7.31 6.11 4.18
C ALA A 233 -6.18 5.08 4.39
N TYR A 234 -5.35 4.89 3.39
CA TYR A 234 -4.26 3.89 3.40
C TYR A 234 -2.93 4.46 3.88
N VAL A 235 -2.87 5.75 4.25
CA VAL A 235 -1.64 6.46 4.65
C VAL A 235 -0.52 6.24 3.63
N GLY A 236 -0.82 6.52 2.37
CA GLY A 236 -0.02 6.21 1.18
C GLY A 236 -0.80 5.35 0.19
N GLY A 237 -0.14 4.72 -0.78
CA GLY A 237 -0.75 3.85 -1.79
C GLY A 237 -1.53 4.57 -2.90
N GLN A 238 -1.54 5.90 -2.93
CA GLN A 238 -2.41 6.69 -3.83
C GLN A 238 -1.64 7.49 -4.88
N THR A 239 -0.32 7.48 -4.83
CA THR A 239 0.52 8.24 -5.76
C THR A 239 1.84 7.53 -6.04
N PHE A 240 2.52 7.99 -7.09
CA PHE A 240 3.87 7.58 -7.44
C PHE A 240 4.84 8.71 -7.14
N MET A 241 6.03 8.36 -6.63
CA MET A 241 7.05 9.33 -6.29
C MET A 241 8.45 8.79 -6.56
N LYS A 242 9.34 9.66 -6.99
CA LYS A 242 10.76 9.34 -7.12
C LYS A 242 11.35 9.10 -5.74
N LEU A 243 11.97 7.96 -5.53
CA LEU A 243 12.73 7.66 -4.33
C LEU A 243 14.04 8.45 -4.33
N GLY A 244 14.35 9.09 -3.22
CA GLY A 244 15.51 9.98 -3.14
C GLY A 244 15.30 11.31 -3.85
N LEU A 245 14.13 11.93 -3.65
CA LEU A 245 13.74 13.21 -4.27
C LEU A 245 14.68 14.35 -3.88
N ALA A 246 15.07 14.47 -2.60
CA ALA A 246 15.94 15.54 -2.09
C ALA A 246 17.42 15.17 -2.16
N LYS A 247 17.78 13.93 -1.87
CA LYS A 247 19.14 13.40 -1.98
C LYS A 247 19.10 12.02 -2.62
N PRO A 248 20.02 11.66 -3.53
CA PRO A 248 20.04 10.35 -4.16
C PRO A 248 19.95 9.22 -3.15
N TRP A 249 19.18 8.17 -3.51
CA TRP A 249 19.08 6.97 -2.70
C TRP A 249 20.40 6.18 -2.76
N PRO A 250 20.97 5.73 -1.64
CA PRO A 250 22.36 5.29 -1.59
C PRO A 250 22.70 4.00 -2.34
N THR A 251 21.72 3.12 -2.56
CA THR A 251 22.00 1.74 -3.01
C THR A 251 21.06 1.22 -4.10
N SER A 252 20.22 2.05 -4.73
CA SER A 252 19.25 1.53 -5.68
C SER A 252 19.88 1.19 -7.03
N THR A 253 19.87 -0.09 -7.37
CA THR A 253 20.08 -0.60 -8.74
C THR A 253 18.75 -0.78 -9.48
N ASP A 254 17.63 -0.76 -8.76
CA ASP A 254 16.28 -0.89 -9.30
C ASP A 254 15.80 0.47 -9.85
N SER A 255 15.59 0.53 -11.14
CA SER A 255 15.12 1.73 -11.82
C SER A 255 13.60 2.02 -11.65
N GLY A 256 12.89 1.21 -10.88
CA GLY A 256 11.48 1.42 -10.53
C GLY A 256 10.54 1.32 -11.72
N ARG A 257 9.62 2.26 -11.82
CA ARG A 257 8.58 2.31 -12.86
C ARG A 257 9.16 2.44 -14.28
N TYR A 258 10.39 2.93 -14.43
CA TYR A 258 11.09 2.99 -15.73
C TYR A 258 11.17 1.62 -16.41
N LEU A 259 11.32 0.52 -15.66
CA LEU A 259 11.35 -0.84 -16.21
C LEU A 259 10.10 -1.19 -17.03
N MET A 260 8.98 -0.56 -16.72
CA MET A 260 7.70 -0.79 -17.38
C MET A 260 7.42 0.26 -18.48
N THR A 261 7.72 1.53 -18.19
CA THR A 261 7.30 2.64 -19.06
C THR A 261 8.34 3.05 -20.09
N HIS A 262 9.61 2.74 -19.84
CA HIS A 262 10.78 3.22 -20.60
C HIS A 262 10.85 4.76 -20.70
N ASN A 263 10.05 5.46 -19.88
CA ASN A 263 10.09 6.92 -19.77
C ASN A 263 11.13 7.34 -18.73
N ARG A 264 12.13 8.14 -19.11
CA ARG A 264 13.18 8.62 -18.22
C ARG A 264 12.67 9.41 -17.01
N ALA A 265 11.49 10.03 -17.12
CA ALA A 265 10.85 10.69 -15.98
C ALA A 265 10.45 9.70 -14.86
N ASP A 266 10.28 8.43 -15.20
CA ASP A 266 9.92 7.36 -14.25
C ASP A 266 11.13 6.63 -13.64
N LEU A 267 12.36 7.10 -13.89
CA LEU A 267 13.56 6.56 -13.23
C LEU A 267 13.47 6.73 -11.71
N PHE A 268 13.60 5.58 -11.01
CA PHE A 268 13.50 5.48 -9.55
C PHE A 268 12.14 5.93 -8.99
N VAL A 269 11.11 5.97 -9.83
CA VAL A 269 9.74 6.22 -9.40
C VAL A 269 9.11 4.91 -8.93
N PHE A 270 8.52 4.96 -7.73
CA PHE A 270 7.78 3.85 -7.12
C PHE A 270 6.41 4.33 -6.65
N LYS A 271 5.48 3.42 -6.54
CA LYS A 271 4.25 3.67 -5.79
C LYS A 271 4.61 3.96 -4.34
N VAL A 272 4.14 5.08 -3.80
CA VAL A 272 4.29 5.39 -2.38
C VAL A 272 3.62 4.28 -1.57
N PRO A 273 4.34 3.52 -0.74
CA PRO A 273 3.73 2.40 -0.02
C PRO A 273 2.74 2.89 1.03
N SER A 274 1.71 2.08 1.31
CA SER A 274 0.89 2.26 2.49
C SER A 274 1.73 2.09 3.74
N LEU A 275 1.47 2.92 4.77
CA LEU A 275 2.08 2.77 6.09
C LEU A 275 1.19 2.00 7.08
N ARG A 276 0.02 1.51 6.64
CA ARG A 276 -0.82 0.62 7.45
C ARG A 276 -0.03 -0.64 7.82
N ASN A 277 -0.03 -1.00 9.08
CA ASN A 277 0.70 -2.14 9.65
C ASN A 277 2.24 -2.07 9.48
N VAL A 278 2.81 -0.91 9.14
CA VAL A 278 4.24 -0.78 8.80
C VAL A 278 5.16 -1.28 9.90
N GLU A 279 4.79 -1.15 11.16
CA GLU A 279 5.55 -1.66 12.31
C GLU A 279 5.73 -3.19 12.27
N LYS A 280 4.81 -3.92 11.61
CA LYS A 280 4.80 -5.40 11.53
C LYS A 280 5.38 -5.95 10.22
N THR A 281 5.68 -5.10 9.24
CA THR A 281 6.01 -5.53 7.87
C THR A 281 7.44 -5.19 7.44
N GLY A 282 8.37 -5.12 8.39
CA GLY A 282 9.80 -5.06 8.08
C GLY A 282 10.31 -6.36 7.43
N PRO A 283 11.45 -6.30 6.72
CA PRO A 283 12.30 -5.14 6.45
C PRO A 283 11.70 -4.18 5.41
N TYR A 284 12.25 -2.97 5.31
CA TYR A 284 11.64 -1.83 4.65
C TYR A 284 12.23 -1.54 3.28
N PHE A 285 11.48 -0.77 2.48
CA PHE A 285 11.71 -0.36 1.09
C PHE A 285 11.53 -1.50 0.09
N HIS A 286 11.54 -1.13 -1.19
CA HIS A 286 11.32 -2.05 -2.31
C HIS A 286 12.33 -3.21 -2.38
N ASP A 287 13.53 -3.00 -1.86
CA ASP A 287 14.63 -3.95 -1.85
C ASP A 287 14.84 -4.65 -0.49
N GLY A 288 14.01 -4.33 0.52
CA GLY A 288 14.12 -4.86 1.87
C GLY A 288 15.47 -4.59 2.53
N SER A 289 16.17 -3.51 2.15
CA SER A 289 17.54 -3.23 2.59
C SER A 289 17.63 -2.69 4.02
N VAL A 290 16.54 -2.25 4.61
CA VAL A 290 16.51 -1.57 5.90
C VAL A 290 15.72 -2.37 6.92
N ALA A 291 16.41 -2.86 7.95
CA ALA A 291 15.83 -3.79 8.92
C ALA A 291 14.95 -3.12 9.99
N SER A 292 15.22 -1.86 10.37
CA SER A 292 14.48 -1.20 11.46
C SER A 292 13.63 -0.03 10.97
N LEU A 293 12.44 0.13 11.58
CA LEU A 293 11.53 1.24 11.26
C LEU A 293 12.16 2.60 11.56
N ASP A 294 12.91 2.73 12.64
CA ASP A 294 13.63 3.97 12.98
C ASP A 294 14.63 4.37 11.88
N SER A 295 15.35 3.39 11.34
CA SER A 295 16.28 3.63 10.23
C SER A 295 15.53 4.05 8.97
N ALA A 296 14.38 3.43 8.68
CA ALA A 296 13.54 3.80 7.55
C ALA A 296 13.00 5.24 7.69
N ILE A 297 12.55 5.63 8.89
CA ILE A 297 12.11 7.01 9.19
C ILE A 297 13.25 8.01 8.96
N ARG A 298 14.46 7.73 9.46
CA ARG A 298 15.64 8.61 9.25
C ARG A 298 16.01 8.72 7.78
N MET A 299 16.00 7.60 7.04
CA MET A 299 16.31 7.60 5.61
C MET A 299 15.27 8.40 4.82
N MET A 300 13.97 8.27 5.14
CA MET A 300 12.93 9.10 4.52
C MET A 300 13.14 10.59 4.82
N GLY A 301 13.45 10.95 6.07
CA GLY A 301 13.80 12.32 6.42
C GLY A 301 14.95 12.85 5.56
N ARG A 302 16.06 12.11 5.51
CA ARG A 302 17.28 12.53 4.81
C ARG A 302 17.13 12.56 3.30
N HIS A 303 16.68 11.45 2.70
CA HIS A 303 16.72 11.27 1.24
C HIS A 303 15.49 11.81 0.56
N GLN A 304 14.30 11.70 1.17
CA GLN A 304 13.07 12.13 0.57
C GLN A 304 12.72 13.59 0.86
N LEU A 305 12.96 14.03 2.11
CA LEU A 305 12.60 15.37 2.57
C LEU A 305 13.80 16.33 2.69
N GLY A 306 15.04 15.85 2.58
CA GLY A 306 16.26 16.64 2.76
C GLY A 306 16.49 17.13 4.19
N ARG A 307 15.90 16.47 5.19
CA ARG A 307 15.91 16.85 6.60
C ARG A 307 16.57 15.77 7.46
N GLU A 308 17.41 16.20 8.39
CA GLU A 308 17.89 15.32 9.46
C GLU A 308 16.89 15.40 10.63
N LEU A 309 16.22 14.28 10.89
CA LEU A 309 15.28 14.17 12.02
C LEU A 309 16.06 13.93 13.30
N THR A 310 15.68 14.61 14.39
CA THR A 310 16.23 14.34 15.71
C THR A 310 15.75 13.00 16.24
N GLU A 311 16.47 12.44 17.23
CA GLU A 311 16.07 11.18 17.87
C GLU A 311 14.68 11.25 18.52
N SER A 312 14.28 12.40 19.04
CA SER A 312 12.93 12.59 19.58
C SER A 312 11.88 12.57 18.49
N GLN A 313 12.13 13.21 17.34
CA GLN A 313 11.21 13.19 16.20
C GLN A 313 11.04 11.79 15.62
N VAL A 314 12.13 11.02 15.53
CA VAL A 314 12.05 9.61 15.09
C VAL A 314 11.19 8.80 16.04
N ARG A 315 11.41 8.89 17.37
CA ARG A 315 10.60 8.19 18.37
C ARG A 315 9.12 8.60 18.31
N ASP A 316 8.84 9.89 18.17
CA ASP A 316 7.48 10.41 18.09
C ASP A 316 6.77 9.85 16.84
N ILE A 317 7.40 9.92 15.67
CA ILE A 317 6.85 9.36 14.42
C ILE A 317 6.62 7.85 14.56
N HIS A 318 7.60 7.12 15.11
CA HIS A 318 7.48 5.67 15.35
C HIS A 318 6.27 5.36 16.25
N ALA A 319 6.07 6.10 17.33
CA ALA A 319 4.94 5.91 18.22
C ALA A 319 3.58 6.00 17.47
N TRP A 320 3.43 7.00 16.59
CA TRP A 320 2.21 7.09 15.78
C TRP A 320 2.10 5.98 14.74
N LEU A 321 3.20 5.58 14.08
CA LEU A 321 3.17 4.49 13.10
C LEU A 321 2.70 3.16 13.73
N ASN A 322 2.97 2.93 15.03
CA ASN A 322 2.42 1.78 15.76
C ASN A 322 0.90 1.82 15.86
N ALA A 323 0.29 3.01 15.94
CA ALA A 323 -1.17 3.17 15.97
C ALA A 323 -1.86 2.82 14.64
N LEU A 324 -1.09 2.71 13.54
CA LEU A 324 -1.56 2.24 12.24
C LEU A 324 -1.66 0.71 12.14
N THR A 325 -1.21 -0.02 13.16
CA THR A 325 -1.35 -1.48 13.24
C THR A 325 -2.78 -1.83 13.63
N GLY A 326 -3.47 -2.54 12.74
CA GLY A 326 -4.84 -2.97 12.97
C GLY A 326 -4.98 -4.42 13.42
N ALA A 327 -6.17 -4.82 13.82
CA ALA A 327 -6.49 -6.19 14.17
C ALA A 327 -6.60 -7.07 12.91
N LEU A 328 -5.98 -8.24 12.93
CA LEU A 328 -6.13 -9.23 11.86
C LEU A 328 -7.54 -9.84 11.89
N PRO A 329 -8.23 -9.98 10.75
CA PRO A 329 -9.57 -10.58 10.68
C PRO A 329 -9.48 -12.11 10.74
N ALA A 330 -9.14 -12.69 11.89
CA ALA A 330 -8.75 -14.09 12.09
C ALA A 330 -9.72 -15.11 11.43
N ALA A 331 -11.03 -14.94 11.60
CA ALA A 331 -12.02 -15.84 11.00
C ALA A 331 -12.06 -15.74 9.45
N TYR A 332 -11.81 -14.54 8.91
CA TYR A 332 -11.80 -14.29 7.48
C TYR A 332 -10.58 -14.90 6.78
N ILE A 333 -9.43 -14.87 7.41
CA ILE A 333 -8.14 -15.31 6.87
C ILE A 333 -7.82 -16.79 7.18
N ALA A 334 -8.64 -17.46 7.96
CA ALA A 334 -8.41 -18.87 8.33
C ALA A 334 -8.26 -19.75 7.07
N GLU A 335 -7.22 -20.58 7.05
CA GLU A 335 -7.02 -21.54 5.96
C GLU A 335 -8.25 -22.45 5.84
N PRO A 336 -8.83 -22.60 4.64
CA PRO A 336 -9.95 -23.51 4.45
C PRO A 336 -9.52 -24.96 4.69
N PRO A 337 -10.37 -25.79 5.33
CA PRO A 337 -10.06 -27.21 5.51
C PRO A 337 -9.89 -27.89 4.14
N ARG A 338 -8.82 -28.69 4.00
CA ARG A 338 -8.63 -29.55 2.82
C ARG A 338 -9.63 -30.69 2.82
N THR A 339 -10.18 -31.02 1.66
CA THR A 339 -11.07 -32.18 1.54
C THR A 339 -10.27 -33.49 1.65
N LYS A 340 -10.95 -34.59 2.04
CA LYS A 340 -10.30 -35.89 2.23
C LYS A 340 -9.67 -36.48 0.96
N SER A 341 -10.02 -35.98 -0.23
CA SER A 341 -9.46 -36.43 -1.52
C SER A 341 -8.10 -35.82 -1.86
N GLU A 342 -7.61 -34.87 -1.05
CA GLU A 342 -6.34 -34.13 -1.28
C GLU A 342 -5.26 -34.46 -0.22
N ARG A 343 -5.50 -35.50 0.59
CA ARG A 343 -4.51 -36.01 1.59
C ARG A 343 -3.72 -37.19 1.07
#